data_d2470d07470368a4ba4c0cefd9705bf1
#
_entry.id   d2470d07470368a4ba4c0cefd9705bf1
#
_cell.length_a   1.000
_cell.length_b   1.000
_cell.length_c   1.000
_cell.angle_alpha   90.00
_cell.angle_beta   90.00
_cell.angle_gamma   90.00
#
_symmetry.space_group_name_H-M   'P 1'
#
loop_
_entity.id
_entity.type
_entity.pdbx_description
1 polymer ?
#
loop_
_entity_poly.entity_id
_entity_poly.type
_entity_poly.pdbx_seq_one_letter_code
_entity_poly.pdbx_strand_id
1 'polypeptide(L)'
;VDEVDSILIDEARTPLVISGAAQDSSSLYRSVNALTLKLNAGTEEQPGDFIVDEKTRSVELSEEGFQKVEDILIGEGLLTADESLYQAANLGLLHHVHSALRAQNLFQRDIEYIVQDNQAVLIDEHTGRTMPGRRLSEGLHQAIEAKEGLEIQQESQTLASTTFQNYFRLYEKLAGMTGTADTEAFEFQQIYGLEVMVIPTNVEVKRQDLNDLVFLTQEEKFEAVIEDIADITKKGAPVLVGTASVETSELLSQM
;
A
#
# COMPACT_ATOMS: atom_id res chain seq x y z
N VAL A 1 -26.40 -1.68 -2.83
CA VAL A 1 -25.01 -1.34 -3.07
C VAL A 1 -24.94 -0.40 -4.26
N ASP A 2 -24.24 0.70 -4.13
CA ASP A 2 -23.97 1.64 -5.22
C ASP A 2 -22.62 1.28 -5.85
N GLU A 3 -22.45 1.53 -7.15
CA GLU A 3 -21.27 1.08 -7.93
C GLU A 3 -20.96 -0.40 -7.65
N VAL A 4 -21.99 -1.22 -7.83
CA VAL A 4 -22.03 -2.61 -7.36
C VAL A 4 -21.02 -3.53 -8.04
N ASP A 5 -20.63 -3.26 -9.27
CA ASP A 5 -19.58 -3.96 -10.02
C ASP A 5 -18.20 -3.76 -9.35
N SER A 6 -17.83 -2.54 -9.00
CA SER A 6 -16.59 -2.29 -8.27
C SER A 6 -16.51 -3.08 -6.96
N ILE A 7 -17.57 -3.05 -6.17
CA ILE A 7 -17.58 -3.68 -4.83
C ILE A 7 -17.69 -5.20 -4.90
N LEU A 8 -18.58 -5.72 -5.75
CA LEU A 8 -18.93 -7.15 -5.74
C LEU A 8 -18.14 -7.97 -6.78
N ILE A 9 -17.52 -7.35 -7.77
CA ILE A 9 -16.71 -8.02 -8.80
C ILE A 9 -15.25 -7.61 -8.67
N ASP A 10 -14.89 -6.33 -8.94
CA ASP A 10 -13.49 -5.89 -8.97
C ASP A 10 -12.79 -6.06 -7.63
N GLU A 11 -13.42 -5.59 -6.55
CA GLU A 11 -12.89 -5.66 -5.17
C GLU A 11 -13.41 -6.86 -4.37
N ALA A 12 -14.09 -7.81 -5.01
CA ALA A 12 -14.75 -8.94 -4.34
C ALA A 12 -13.83 -9.72 -3.37
N ARG A 13 -12.54 -9.84 -3.71
CA ARG A 13 -11.53 -10.56 -2.92
C ARG A 13 -10.80 -9.69 -1.91
N THR A 14 -11.04 -8.38 -1.89
CA THR A 14 -10.42 -7.47 -0.92
C THR A 14 -10.86 -7.85 0.49
N PRO A 15 -9.94 -8.04 1.43
CA PRO A 15 -10.25 -8.42 2.79
C PRO A 15 -10.86 -7.27 3.58
N LEU A 16 -11.95 -7.53 4.25
CA LEU A 16 -12.47 -6.75 5.38
C LEU A 16 -11.83 -7.30 6.65
N VAL A 17 -11.11 -6.46 7.37
CA VAL A 17 -10.33 -6.86 8.55
C VAL A 17 -10.93 -6.21 9.79
N ILE A 18 -11.23 -7.04 10.79
CA ILE A 18 -11.55 -6.57 12.15
C ILE A 18 -10.26 -6.66 12.94
N SER A 19 -9.78 -5.53 13.42
CA SER A 19 -8.57 -5.44 14.22
C SER A 19 -8.85 -4.86 15.61
N GLY A 20 -8.06 -5.28 16.58
CA GLY A 20 -8.06 -4.78 17.95
C GLY A 20 -6.66 -4.33 18.35
N ALA A 21 -6.56 -3.57 19.44
CA ALA A 21 -5.27 -3.13 19.96
C ALA A 21 -4.45 -4.33 20.46
N ALA A 22 -3.20 -4.41 20.04
CA ALA A 22 -2.20 -5.34 20.57
C ALA A 22 -1.57 -4.79 21.88
N GLN A 23 -0.70 -5.57 22.51
CA GLN A 23 0.07 -5.11 23.67
C GLN A 23 0.97 -3.93 23.30
N ASP A 24 1.17 -3.01 24.25
CA ASP A 24 2.09 -1.89 24.07
C ASP A 24 3.55 -2.38 24.03
N SER A 25 4.15 -2.32 22.85
CA SER A 25 5.55 -2.66 22.58
C SER A 25 6.41 -1.45 22.20
N SER A 26 5.96 -0.22 22.49
CA SER A 26 6.63 1.02 22.08
C SER A 26 8.08 1.10 22.58
N SER A 27 8.37 0.66 23.81
CA SER A 27 9.73 0.63 24.33
C SER A 27 10.61 -0.35 23.55
N LEU A 28 10.09 -1.51 23.18
CA LEU A 28 10.81 -2.52 22.40
C LEU A 28 11.17 -2.01 21.01
N TYR A 29 10.25 -1.35 20.30
CA TYR A 29 10.55 -0.75 19.00
C TYR A 29 11.68 0.27 19.08
N ARG A 30 11.74 1.10 20.11
CA ARG A 30 12.82 2.08 20.31
C ARG A 30 14.16 1.40 20.61
N SER A 31 14.19 0.39 21.48
CA SER A 31 15.41 -0.37 21.77
C SER A 31 15.94 -1.08 20.54
N VAL A 32 15.08 -1.77 19.80
CA VAL A 32 15.46 -2.48 18.57
C VAL A 32 15.91 -1.50 17.48
N ASN A 33 15.26 -0.34 17.34
CA ASN A 33 15.73 0.69 16.40
C ASN A 33 17.14 1.17 16.73
N ALA A 34 17.44 1.42 18.01
CA ALA A 34 18.78 1.82 18.45
C ALA A 34 19.83 0.72 18.21
N LEU A 35 19.45 -0.55 18.31
CA LEU A 35 20.28 -1.70 18.00
C LEU A 35 20.65 -1.74 16.52
N THR A 36 19.67 -1.57 15.61
CA THR A 36 19.92 -1.66 14.17
C THR A 36 20.93 -0.62 13.66
N LEU A 37 21.04 0.52 14.32
CA LEU A 37 22.05 1.55 14.02
C LEU A 37 23.49 1.11 14.33
N LYS A 38 23.69 0.05 15.12
CA LYS A 38 25.01 -0.51 15.44
C LYS A 38 25.46 -1.59 14.43
N LEU A 39 24.61 -1.93 13.46
CA LEU A 39 24.87 -2.94 12.45
C LEU A 39 25.37 -2.30 11.15
N ASN A 40 26.23 -3.01 10.44
CA ASN A 40 26.82 -2.56 9.18
C ASN A 40 26.25 -3.36 8.00
N ALA A 41 25.83 -2.65 6.97
CA ALA A 41 25.43 -3.28 5.71
C ALA A 41 26.63 -3.93 5.02
N GLY A 42 26.45 -5.14 4.50
CA GLY A 42 27.39 -5.82 3.62
C GLY A 42 26.99 -5.66 2.15
N THR A 43 27.89 -6.10 1.28
CA THR A 43 27.67 -6.28 -0.15
C THR A 43 27.93 -7.73 -0.52
N GLU A 44 27.60 -8.15 -1.76
CA GLU A 44 27.94 -9.49 -2.25
C GLU A 44 29.45 -9.79 -2.20
N GLU A 45 30.30 -8.75 -2.26
CA GLU A 45 31.77 -8.87 -2.26
C GLU A 45 32.39 -8.72 -0.87
N GLN A 46 31.73 -8.03 0.06
CA GLN A 46 32.20 -7.78 1.43
C GLN A 46 31.12 -8.16 2.44
N PRO A 47 31.38 -9.20 3.26
CA PRO A 47 30.42 -9.58 4.29
C PRO A 47 30.20 -8.46 5.29
N GLY A 48 28.94 -8.22 5.64
CA GLY A 48 28.51 -7.29 6.68
C GLY A 48 27.56 -8.00 7.64
N ASP A 49 27.00 -7.25 8.57
CA ASP A 49 26.03 -7.80 9.54
C ASP A 49 24.69 -8.14 8.84
N PHE A 50 24.37 -7.47 7.73
CA PHE A 50 23.16 -7.74 6.93
C PHE A 50 23.36 -7.35 5.47
N ILE A 51 22.55 -7.93 4.58
CA ILE A 51 22.50 -7.65 3.15
C ILE A 51 21.12 -7.10 2.79
N VAL A 52 21.11 -6.06 1.94
CA VAL A 52 19.88 -5.45 1.40
C VAL A 52 19.72 -5.90 -0.05
N ASP A 53 18.62 -6.55 -0.36
CA ASP A 53 18.19 -6.82 -1.73
C ASP A 53 17.07 -5.81 -2.13
N GLU A 54 17.45 -4.84 -2.94
CA GLU A 54 16.51 -3.82 -3.42
C GLU A 54 15.46 -4.38 -4.38
N LYS A 55 15.78 -5.45 -5.12
CA LYS A 55 14.85 -6.05 -6.10
C LYS A 55 13.70 -6.78 -5.42
N THR A 56 14.02 -7.57 -4.39
CA THR A 56 13.03 -8.29 -3.60
C THR A 56 12.48 -7.47 -2.44
N ARG A 57 13.04 -6.27 -2.20
CA ARG A 57 12.75 -5.40 -1.05
C ARG A 57 12.86 -6.16 0.26
N SER A 58 13.93 -6.93 0.42
CA SER A 58 14.23 -7.70 1.62
C SER A 58 15.54 -7.27 2.27
N VAL A 59 15.64 -7.53 3.57
CA VAL A 59 16.88 -7.35 4.35
C VAL A 59 17.11 -8.64 5.12
N GLU A 60 18.27 -9.25 4.93
CA GLU A 60 18.63 -10.52 5.56
C GLU A 60 19.87 -10.36 6.42
N LEU A 61 19.81 -10.87 7.65
CA LEU A 61 20.96 -10.92 8.54
C LEU A 61 21.94 -12.01 8.07
N SER A 62 23.24 -11.71 8.11
CA SER A 62 24.29 -12.72 7.98
C SER A 62 24.42 -13.53 9.27
N GLU A 63 25.13 -14.66 9.24
CA GLU A 63 25.42 -15.44 10.44
C GLU A 63 26.15 -14.60 11.51
N GLU A 64 27.12 -13.78 11.09
CA GLU A 64 27.85 -12.88 11.98
C GLU A 64 26.94 -11.77 12.52
N GLY A 65 26.08 -11.21 11.67
CA GLY A 65 25.10 -10.21 12.05
C GLY A 65 24.08 -10.75 13.03
N PHE A 66 23.63 -11.98 12.83
CA PHE A 66 22.72 -12.65 13.75
C PHE A 66 23.32 -12.79 15.15
N GLN A 67 24.57 -13.30 15.24
CA GLN A 67 25.30 -13.42 16.50
C GLN A 67 25.49 -12.07 17.17
N LYS A 68 25.83 -11.03 16.42
CA LYS A 68 26.00 -9.67 16.92
C LYS A 68 24.69 -9.08 17.46
N VAL A 69 23.56 -9.35 16.79
CA VAL A 69 22.22 -8.95 17.28
C VAL A 69 21.92 -9.64 18.62
N GLU A 70 22.16 -10.95 18.75
CA GLU A 70 21.98 -11.68 20.00
C GLU A 70 22.84 -11.09 21.12
N ASP A 71 24.13 -10.85 20.87
CA ASP A 71 25.06 -10.26 21.85
C ASP A 71 24.58 -8.88 22.33
N ILE A 72 24.07 -8.03 21.45
CA ILE A 72 23.53 -6.72 21.81
C ILE A 72 22.25 -6.87 22.65
N LEU A 73 21.34 -7.76 22.25
CA LEU A 73 20.08 -8.01 22.96
C LEU A 73 20.32 -8.57 24.36
N ILE A 74 21.32 -9.45 24.53
CA ILE A 74 21.76 -9.95 25.83
C ILE A 74 22.30 -8.79 26.68
N GLY A 75 23.14 -7.94 26.07
CA GLY A 75 23.70 -6.77 26.75
C GLY A 75 22.65 -5.74 27.21
N GLU A 76 21.54 -5.64 26.50
CA GLU A 76 20.39 -4.79 26.85
C GLU A 76 19.34 -5.49 27.74
N GLY A 77 19.55 -6.76 28.06
CA GLY A 77 18.67 -7.55 28.95
C GLY A 77 17.33 -7.95 28.29
N LEU A 78 17.26 -7.91 26.95
CA LEU A 78 16.10 -8.32 26.18
C LEU A 78 16.15 -9.82 25.80
N LEU A 79 17.31 -10.45 25.93
CA LEU A 79 17.55 -11.87 25.71
C LEU A 79 18.47 -12.38 26.82
N THR A 80 18.37 -13.63 27.21
CA THR A 80 19.30 -14.27 28.18
C THR A 80 20.37 -15.06 27.42
N ALA A 81 21.52 -15.29 28.03
CA ALA A 81 22.67 -15.92 27.38
C ALA A 81 22.46 -17.39 26.97
N ASP A 82 21.44 -18.04 27.51
CA ASP A 82 21.01 -19.40 27.19
C ASP A 82 19.85 -19.48 26.18
N GLU A 83 19.38 -18.34 25.72
CA GLU A 83 18.32 -18.21 24.72
C GLU A 83 18.89 -17.84 23.34
N SER A 84 18.17 -18.23 22.29
CA SER A 84 18.43 -17.81 20.91
C SER A 84 17.19 -17.14 20.31
N LEU A 85 17.40 -16.23 19.38
CA LEU A 85 16.33 -15.58 18.62
C LEU A 85 15.48 -16.57 17.80
N TYR A 86 16.02 -17.74 17.46
CA TYR A 86 15.27 -18.80 16.77
C TYR A 86 14.34 -19.62 17.66
N GLN A 87 14.40 -19.44 18.96
CA GLN A 87 13.44 -20.11 19.86
C GLN A 87 12.04 -19.53 19.65
N ALA A 88 11.03 -20.39 19.73
CA ALA A 88 9.63 -20.00 19.50
C ALA A 88 9.16 -18.82 20.38
N ALA A 89 9.69 -18.72 21.59
CA ALA A 89 9.39 -17.63 22.52
C ALA A 89 9.95 -16.26 22.04
N ASN A 90 11.03 -16.27 21.25
CA ASN A 90 11.77 -15.09 20.83
C ASN A 90 11.51 -14.67 19.37
N LEU A 91 10.66 -15.41 18.64
CA LEU A 91 10.30 -15.07 17.24
C LEU A 91 9.71 -13.67 17.10
N GLY A 92 8.96 -13.20 18.11
CA GLY A 92 8.46 -11.83 18.14
C GLY A 92 9.59 -10.80 18.18
N LEU A 93 10.63 -11.05 18.95
CA LEU A 93 11.80 -10.17 19.03
C LEU A 93 12.60 -10.16 17.71
N LEU A 94 12.79 -11.32 17.09
CA LEU A 94 13.38 -11.44 15.75
C LEU A 94 12.58 -10.67 14.72
N HIS A 95 11.25 -10.76 14.77
CA HIS A 95 10.36 -10.01 13.88
C HIS A 95 10.54 -8.49 14.04
N HIS A 96 10.66 -7.98 15.28
CA HIS A 96 10.94 -6.56 15.51
C HIS A 96 12.30 -6.12 14.94
N VAL A 97 13.33 -6.97 15.04
CA VAL A 97 14.65 -6.70 14.44
C VAL A 97 14.55 -6.59 12.93
N HIS A 98 13.87 -7.53 12.26
CA HIS A 98 13.66 -7.48 10.82
C HIS A 98 12.86 -6.26 10.40
N SER A 99 11.78 -5.92 11.11
CA SER A 99 10.97 -4.73 10.80
C SER A 99 11.78 -3.44 10.94
N ALA A 100 12.64 -3.34 11.96
CA ALA A 100 13.51 -2.17 12.16
C ALA A 100 14.59 -2.08 11.06
N LEU A 101 15.22 -3.20 10.67
CA LEU A 101 16.18 -3.23 9.56
C LEU A 101 15.54 -2.82 8.23
N ARG A 102 14.34 -3.31 7.95
CA ARG A 102 13.57 -2.92 6.75
C ARG A 102 13.23 -1.41 6.78
N ALA A 103 12.77 -0.90 7.92
CA ALA A 103 12.45 0.51 8.07
C ALA A 103 13.68 1.41 7.84
N GLN A 104 14.86 1.00 8.33
CA GLN A 104 16.10 1.77 8.15
C GLN A 104 16.61 1.78 6.72
N ASN A 105 16.52 0.65 6.00
CA ASN A 105 17.22 0.45 4.74
C ASN A 105 16.32 0.53 3.50
N LEU A 106 15.02 0.27 3.62
CA LEU A 106 14.09 0.20 2.49
C LEU A 106 13.04 1.31 2.47
N PHE A 107 12.95 2.11 3.54
CA PHE A 107 11.98 3.19 3.64
C PHE A 107 12.70 4.50 3.91
N GLN A 108 12.70 5.39 2.93
CA GLN A 108 13.36 6.70 3.01
C GLN A 108 12.31 7.78 3.19
N ARG A 109 12.64 8.75 4.05
CA ARG A 109 11.80 9.92 4.23
C ARG A 109 11.74 10.74 2.94
N ASP A 110 10.58 11.30 2.64
CA ASP A 110 10.26 12.08 1.46
C ASP A 110 10.25 11.27 0.14
N ILE A 111 10.37 9.93 0.22
CA ILE A 111 10.21 8.99 -0.89
C ILE A 111 9.05 8.05 -0.59
N GLU A 112 9.17 7.15 0.38
CA GLU A 112 8.11 6.20 0.74
C GLU A 112 7.13 6.77 1.78
N TYR A 113 7.53 7.76 2.56
CA TYR A 113 6.68 8.42 3.56
C TYR A 113 7.15 9.84 3.85
N ILE A 114 6.25 10.66 4.38
CA ILE A 114 6.56 11.97 4.96
C ILE A 114 6.25 11.97 6.46
N VAL A 115 6.85 12.91 7.18
CA VAL A 115 6.46 13.18 8.57
C VAL A 115 5.60 14.44 8.58
N GLN A 116 4.33 14.28 8.94
CA GLN A 116 3.35 15.35 9.02
C GLN A 116 2.55 15.21 10.33
N ASP A 117 2.34 16.32 11.04
CA ASP A 117 1.57 16.36 12.31
C ASP A 117 2.05 15.31 13.33
N ASN A 118 3.36 15.12 13.44
CA ASN A 118 4.01 14.12 14.30
C ASN A 118 3.63 12.67 13.99
N GLN A 119 3.27 12.38 12.74
CA GLN A 119 2.92 11.05 12.23
C GLN A 119 3.69 10.72 10.96
N ALA A 120 3.99 9.45 10.76
CA ALA A 120 4.48 8.94 9.48
C ALA A 120 3.29 8.71 8.54
N VAL A 121 3.26 9.42 7.41
CA VAL A 121 2.20 9.32 6.39
C VAL A 121 2.82 8.74 5.13
N LEU A 122 2.26 7.64 4.64
CA LEU A 122 2.76 6.95 3.45
C LEU A 122 2.53 7.77 2.19
N ILE A 123 3.42 7.60 1.21
CA ILE A 123 3.28 8.12 -0.14
C ILE A 123 2.93 6.94 -1.06
N ASP A 124 1.95 7.13 -1.91
CA ASP A 124 1.59 6.15 -2.94
C ASP A 124 2.66 6.16 -4.05
N GLU A 125 3.26 5.01 -4.30
CA GLU A 125 4.38 4.86 -5.25
C GLU A 125 3.98 5.24 -6.69
N HIS A 126 2.72 5.03 -7.07
CA HIS A 126 2.26 5.27 -8.44
C HIS A 126 1.78 6.70 -8.67
N THR A 127 1.16 7.31 -7.69
CA THR A 127 0.54 8.64 -7.83
C THR A 127 1.30 9.77 -7.16
N GLY A 128 2.26 9.45 -6.28
CA GLY A 128 2.98 10.43 -5.46
C GLY A 128 2.11 11.12 -4.39
N ARG A 129 0.88 10.65 -4.18
CA ARG A 129 -0.05 11.22 -3.19
C ARG A 129 0.18 10.65 -1.82
N THR A 130 0.03 11.49 -0.81
CA THR A 130 -0.01 11.03 0.59
C THR A 130 -1.27 10.22 0.85
N MET A 131 -1.14 9.19 1.69
CA MET A 131 -2.22 8.28 2.08
C MET A 131 -2.49 8.39 3.58
N PRO A 132 -3.20 9.44 4.05
CA PRO A 132 -3.51 9.61 5.47
C PRO A 132 -4.32 8.43 6.02
N GLY A 133 -3.96 7.95 7.21
CA GLY A 133 -4.65 6.85 7.88
C GLY A 133 -4.28 5.45 7.39
N ARG A 134 -3.56 5.31 6.27
CA ARG A 134 -3.02 4.02 5.84
C ARG A 134 -1.74 3.71 6.61
N ARG A 135 -1.64 2.49 7.14
CA ARG A 135 -0.48 2.02 7.89
C ARG A 135 0.08 0.75 7.27
N LEU A 136 1.38 0.55 7.38
CA LEU A 136 2.04 -0.70 7.03
C LEU A 136 1.76 -1.74 8.11
N SER A 137 1.64 -2.99 7.70
CA SER A 137 1.44 -4.14 8.58
C SER A 137 2.76 -4.64 9.18
N GLU A 138 2.64 -5.67 10.02
CA GLU A 138 3.78 -6.41 10.55
C GLU A 138 4.80 -5.56 11.33
N GLY A 139 4.32 -4.59 12.11
CA GLY A 139 5.19 -3.74 12.92
C GLY A 139 6.08 -2.77 12.14
N LEU A 140 6.01 -2.77 10.80
CA LEU A 140 6.88 -1.95 9.97
C LEU A 140 6.57 -0.45 10.11
N HIS A 141 5.29 -0.08 10.26
CA HIS A 141 4.92 1.31 10.48
C HIS A 141 5.45 1.83 11.82
N GLN A 142 5.34 1.03 12.88
CA GLN A 142 5.88 1.31 14.20
C GLN A 142 7.42 1.41 14.18
N ALA A 143 8.08 0.59 13.37
CA ALA A 143 9.51 0.68 13.17
C ALA A 143 9.92 2.00 12.48
N ILE A 144 9.12 2.50 11.53
CA ILE A 144 9.32 3.82 10.91
C ILE A 144 9.06 4.94 11.93
N GLU A 145 8.02 4.84 12.75
CA GLU A 145 7.74 5.79 13.83
C GLU A 145 8.91 5.83 14.84
N ALA A 146 9.48 4.67 15.19
CA ALA A 146 10.67 4.57 16.04
C ALA A 146 11.91 5.19 15.39
N LYS A 147 12.13 4.95 14.10
CA LYS A 147 13.22 5.54 13.30
C LYS A 147 13.18 7.06 13.29
N GLU A 148 12.00 7.64 13.13
CA GLU A 148 11.79 9.10 13.09
C GLU A 148 11.63 9.74 14.48
N GLY A 149 11.66 8.92 15.56
CA GLY A 149 11.49 9.41 16.94
C GLY A 149 10.07 9.92 17.22
N LEU A 150 9.09 9.45 16.49
CA LEU A 150 7.67 9.82 16.63
C LEU A 150 7.01 9.07 17.79
N GLU A 151 5.77 9.44 18.11
CA GLU A 151 4.94 8.66 19.01
C GLU A 151 4.54 7.35 18.32
N ILE A 152 4.96 6.22 18.91
CA ILE A 152 4.68 4.89 18.37
C ILE A 152 3.25 4.53 18.70
N GLN A 153 2.41 4.40 17.67
CA GLN A 153 1.03 3.97 17.85
C GLN A 153 0.96 2.46 18.03
N GLN A 154 0.01 2.02 18.85
CA GLN A 154 -0.19 0.59 19.10
C GLN A 154 -0.43 -0.17 17.80
N GLU A 155 0.17 -1.34 17.70
CA GLU A 155 -0.11 -2.28 16.63
C GLU A 155 -1.55 -2.77 16.73
N SER A 156 -2.22 -2.89 15.59
CA SER A 156 -3.53 -3.51 15.57
C SER A 156 -3.40 -4.98 15.21
N GLN A 157 -3.88 -5.85 16.10
CA GLN A 157 -3.92 -7.28 15.83
C GLN A 157 -5.19 -7.62 15.04
N THR A 158 -5.03 -8.35 13.93
CA THR A 158 -6.17 -8.87 13.18
C THR A 158 -6.90 -9.93 14.00
N LEU A 159 -8.12 -9.66 14.39
CA LEU A 159 -8.99 -10.59 15.12
C LEU A 159 -9.76 -11.51 14.18
N ALA A 160 -10.20 -10.98 13.04
CA ALA A 160 -10.92 -11.70 12.01
C ALA A 160 -10.76 -11.01 10.66
N SER A 161 -10.86 -11.78 9.57
CA SER A 161 -10.94 -11.24 8.22
C SER A 161 -12.00 -11.99 7.41
N THR A 162 -12.64 -11.27 6.49
CA THR A 162 -13.53 -11.83 5.48
C THR A 162 -13.31 -11.07 4.18
N THR A 163 -13.87 -11.52 3.07
CA THR A 163 -13.85 -10.77 1.80
C THR A 163 -15.17 -10.01 1.61
N PHE A 164 -15.19 -8.97 0.77
CA PHE A 164 -16.44 -8.32 0.36
C PHE A 164 -17.43 -9.34 -0.18
N GLN A 165 -16.98 -10.24 -1.03
CA GLN A 165 -17.80 -11.32 -1.59
C GLN A 165 -18.51 -12.13 -0.50
N ASN A 166 -17.78 -12.62 0.50
CA ASN A 166 -18.34 -13.43 1.56
C ASN A 166 -19.24 -12.59 2.50
N TYR A 167 -18.86 -11.35 2.76
CA TYR A 167 -19.65 -10.46 3.59
C TYR A 167 -21.02 -10.16 2.97
N PHE A 168 -21.06 -9.77 1.68
CA PHE A 168 -22.32 -9.44 1.03
C PHE A 168 -23.22 -10.66 0.77
N ARG A 169 -22.67 -11.86 0.68
CA ARG A 169 -23.45 -13.10 0.60
C ARG A 169 -24.21 -13.46 1.87
N LEU A 170 -23.96 -12.80 2.98
CA LEU A 170 -24.74 -12.97 4.22
C LEU A 170 -26.12 -12.31 4.16
N TYR A 171 -26.37 -11.41 3.23
CA TYR A 171 -27.66 -10.73 3.11
C TYR A 171 -28.64 -11.56 2.32
N GLU A 172 -29.85 -11.76 2.88
CA GLU A 172 -30.96 -12.46 2.20
C GLU A 172 -31.49 -11.64 1.01
N LYS A 173 -31.45 -10.32 1.11
CA LYS A 173 -31.85 -9.39 0.04
C LYS A 173 -30.64 -8.53 -0.31
N LEU A 174 -30.14 -8.73 -1.50
CA LEU A 174 -29.04 -7.97 -2.07
C LEU A 174 -29.51 -7.36 -3.39
N ALA A 175 -29.21 -6.08 -3.60
CA ALA A 175 -29.45 -5.38 -4.85
C ALA A 175 -28.41 -4.27 -5.01
N GLY A 176 -28.16 -3.85 -6.22
CA GLY A 176 -27.19 -2.80 -6.52
C GLY A 176 -27.51 -2.03 -7.77
N MET A 177 -26.75 -0.99 -8.00
CA MET A 177 -26.81 -0.12 -9.20
C MET A 177 -25.42 0.20 -9.66
N THR A 178 -25.25 0.29 -10.98
CA THR A 178 -24.04 0.80 -11.63
C THR A 178 -24.35 1.12 -13.08
N GLY A 179 -23.49 1.87 -13.74
CA GLY A 179 -23.55 2.15 -15.17
C GLY A 179 -23.00 1.02 -16.06
N THR A 180 -22.35 0.03 -15.51
CA THR A 180 -21.51 -0.96 -16.24
C THR A 180 -21.79 -2.43 -15.91
N ALA A 181 -22.92 -2.76 -15.25
CA ALA A 181 -23.21 -4.13 -14.81
C ALA A 181 -23.44 -5.15 -15.94
N ASP A 182 -23.80 -4.72 -17.15
CA ASP A 182 -24.18 -5.62 -18.24
C ASP A 182 -23.03 -6.53 -18.68
N THR A 183 -21.80 -6.03 -18.67
CA THR A 183 -20.58 -6.80 -18.98
C THR A 183 -20.31 -7.91 -17.98
N GLU A 184 -20.67 -7.70 -16.72
CA GLU A 184 -20.43 -8.60 -15.58
C GLU A 184 -21.68 -9.41 -15.18
N ALA A 185 -22.72 -9.39 -16.00
CA ALA A 185 -24.01 -10.04 -15.70
C ALA A 185 -23.88 -11.52 -15.34
N PHE A 186 -22.97 -12.24 -16.02
CA PHE A 186 -22.72 -13.66 -15.76
C PHE A 186 -22.12 -13.89 -14.35
N GLU A 187 -21.17 -13.05 -13.93
CA GLU A 187 -20.53 -13.15 -12.61
C GLU A 187 -21.53 -12.81 -11.50
N PHE A 188 -22.33 -11.76 -11.67
CA PHE A 188 -23.40 -11.43 -10.72
C PHE A 188 -24.35 -12.59 -10.50
N GLN A 189 -24.75 -13.27 -11.56
CA GLN A 189 -25.64 -14.42 -11.46
C GLN A 189 -24.95 -15.61 -10.79
N GLN A 190 -23.71 -15.94 -11.17
CA GLN A 190 -23.00 -17.10 -10.64
C GLN A 190 -22.61 -16.97 -9.16
N ILE A 191 -22.16 -15.80 -8.76
CA ILE A 191 -21.59 -15.58 -7.43
C ILE A 191 -22.66 -15.21 -6.40
N TYR A 192 -23.61 -14.35 -6.81
CA TYR A 192 -24.58 -13.74 -5.89
C TYR A 192 -26.04 -14.13 -6.20
N GLY A 193 -26.31 -14.79 -7.34
CA GLY A 193 -27.66 -15.09 -7.78
C GLY A 193 -28.44 -13.85 -8.21
N LEU A 194 -27.74 -12.76 -8.58
CA LEU A 194 -28.36 -11.50 -8.98
C LEU A 194 -28.56 -11.48 -10.51
N GLU A 195 -29.75 -11.09 -10.93
CA GLU A 195 -30.05 -10.81 -12.33
C GLU A 195 -29.77 -9.35 -12.64
N VAL A 196 -29.12 -9.07 -13.78
CA VAL A 196 -28.85 -7.72 -14.27
C VAL A 196 -29.99 -7.28 -15.19
N MET A 197 -30.59 -6.13 -14.88
CA MET A 197 -31.62 -5.50 -15.69
C MET A 197 -31.09 -4.16 -16.21
N VAL A 198 -30.96 -4.05 -17.52
CA VAL A 198 -30.55 -2.80 -18.20
C VAL A 198 -31.76 -1.87 -18.26
N ILE A 199 -31.66 -0.72 -17.57
CA ILE A 199 -32.69 0.32 -17.59
C ILE A 199 -32.34 1.30 -18.71
N PRO A 200 -33.23 1.52 -19.70
CA PRO A 200 -32.94 2.44 -20.80
C PRO A 200 -32.80 3.88 -20.28
N THR A 201 -31.97 4.66 -20.95
CA THR A 201 -31.76 6.08 -20.64
C THR A 201 -33.05 6.87 -20.88
N ASN A 202 -33.26 7.93 -20.08
CA ASN A 202 -34.43 8.81 -20.20
C ASN A 202 -34.48 9.56 -21.55
N VAL A 203 -33.32 9.87 -22.13
CA VAL A 203 -33.16 10.50 -23.44
C VAL A 203 -32.18 9.69 -24.27
N GLU A 204 -32.25 9.85 -25.59
CA GLU A 204 -31.31 9.17 -26.50
C GLU A 204 -29.86 9.54 -26.21
N VAL A 205 -28.98 8.53 -26.18
CA VAL A 205 -27.55 8.70 -25.94
C VAL A 205 -26.91 9.41 -27.15
N LYS A 206 -26.30 10.55 -26.91
CA LYS A 206 -25.55 11.32 -27.91
C LYS A 206 -24.03 11.18 -27.79
N ARG A 207 -23.54 10.48 -26.77
CA ARG A 207 -22.11 10.23 -26.58
C ARG A 207 -21.55 9.43 -27.74
N GLN A 208 -20.37 9.83 -28.18
CA GLN A 208 -19.60 9.11 -29.19
C GLN A 208 -18.28 8.71 -28.57
N ASP A 209 -18.02 7.43 -28.48
CA ASP A 209 -16.75 6.88 -27.99
C ASP A 209 -15.84 6.74 -29.22
N LEU A 210 -14.76 7.52 -29.24
CA LEU A 210 -13.77 7.49 -30.30
C LEU A 210 -12.75 6.40 -30.05
N ASN A 211 -12.09 5.92 -31.12
CA ASN A 211 -11.01 4.95 -30.99
C ASN A 211 -9.77 5.57 -30.33
N ASP A 212 -8.98 4.73 -29.68
CA ASP A 212 -7.71 5.12 -29.11
C ASP A 212 -6.74 5.61 -30.18
N LEU A 213 -5.95 6.63 -29.83
CA LEU A 213 -4.84 7.11 -30.63
C LEU A 213 -3.53 6.62 -30.03
N VAL A 214 -2.70 5.98 -30.86
CA VAL A 214 -1.41 5.42 -30.43
C VAL A 214 -0.29 6.28 -30.99
N PHE A 215 0.65 6.69 -30.12
CA PHE A 215 1.80 7.53 -30.44
C PHE A 215 3.10 6.77 -30.19
N LEU A 216 4.15 7.15 -30.91
CA LEU A 216 5.48 6.54 -30.75
C LEU A 216 6.21 7.06 -29.50
N THR A 217 5.98 8.33 -29.15
CA THR A 217 6.60 8.98 -28.01
C THR A 217 5.56 9.62 -27.10
N GLN A 218 5.94 9.85 -25.86
CA GLN A 218 5.10 10.54 -24.88
C GLN A 218 4.93 12.03 -25.24
N GLU A 219 5.94 12.63 -25.83
CA GLU A 219 5.96 14.01 -26.25
C GLU A 219 4.93 14.25 -27.35
N GLU A 220 4.93 13.45 -28.42
CA GLU A 220 3.92 13.49 -29.49
C GLU A 220 2.50 13.30 -28.95
N LYS A 221 2.32 12.40 -27.98
CA LYS A 221 1.03 12.20 -27.29
C LYS A 221 0.57 13.47 -26.60
N PHE A 222 1.45 14.13 -25.84
CA PHE A 222 1.08 15.32 -25.09
C PHE A 222 0.77 16.51 -26.00
N GLU A 223 1.54 16.70 -27.07
CA GLU A 223 1.26 17.72 -28.10
C GLU A 223 -0.12 17.52 -28.72
N ALA A 224 -0.45 16.29 -29.12
CA ALA A 224 -1.75 15.96 -29.69
C ALA A 224 -2.91 16.19 -28.72
N VAL A 225 -2.72 15.86 -27.42
CA VAL A 225 -3.72 16.11 -26.36
C VAL A 225 -3.98 17.60 -26.21
N ILE A 226 -2.94 18.43 -26.21
CA ILE A 226 -3.07 19.89 -26.08
C ILE A 226 -3.76 20.48 -27.29
N GLU A 227 -3.43 20.03 -28.51
CA GLU A 227 -4.08 20.49 -29.74
C GLU A 227 -5.58 20.16 -29.72
N ASP A 228 -5.95 18.95 -29.33
CA ASP A 228 -7.35 18.53 -29.24
C ASP A 228 -8.13 19.33 -28.17
N ILE A 229 -7.53 19.54 -26.98
CA ILE A 229 -8.10 20.40 -25.93
C ILE A 229 -8.36 21.82 -26.48
N ALA A 230 -7.37 22.40 -27.17
CA ALA A 230 -7.49 23.75 -27.74
C ALA A 230 -8.62 23.82 -28.75
N ASP A 231 -8.74 22.84 -29.62
CA ASP A 231 -9.78 22.80 -30.67
C ASP A 231 -11.19 22.61 -30.12
N ILE A 232 -11.34 21.76 -29.09
CA ILE A 232 -12.63 21.55 -28.41
C ILE A 232 -13.05 22.81 -27.66
N THR A 233 -12.09 23.42 -26.94
CA THR A 233 -12.34 24.65 -26.17
C THR A 233 -12.72 25.83 -27.05
N LYS A 234 -12.11 25.98 -28.25
CA LYS A 234 -12.49 27.00 -29.24
C LYS A 234 -13.96 26.84 -29.68
N LYS A 235 -14.49 25.62 -29.66
CA LYS A 235 -15.91 25.33 -29.97
C LYS A 235 -16.85 25.62 -28.79
N GLY A 236 -16.31 26.06 -27.66
CA GLY A 236 -17.07 26.37 -26.43
C GLY A 236 -17.47 25.18 -25.60
N ALA A 237 -16.90 23.97 -25.81
CA ALA A 237 -17.15 22.79 -25.02
C ALA A 237 -16.11 22.65 -23.90
N PRO A 238 -16.52 22.29 -22.66
CA PRO A 238 -15.59 21.96 -21.60
C PRO A 238 -14.90 20.61 -21.87
N VAL A 239 -13.64 20.48 -21.45
CA VAL A 239 -12.85 19.26 -21.60
C VAL A 239 -12.41 18.77 -20.23
N LEU A 240 -12.66 17.49 -19.94
CA LEU A 240 -12.12 16.80 -18.76
C LEU A 240 -10.91 15.96 -19.19
N VAL A 241 -9.75 16.24 -18.60
CA VAL A 241 -8.51 15.53 -18.87
C VAL A 241 -8.14 14.67 -17.68
N GLY A 242 -8.09 13.35 -17.87
CA GLY A 242 -7.63 12.38 -16.89
C GLY A 242 -6.18 11.97 -17.14
N THR A 243 -5.38 11.85 -16.08
CA THR A 243 -4.00 11.39 -16.15
C THR A 243 -3.75 10.29 -15.12
N ALA A 244 -2.72 9.45 -15.36
CA ALA A 244 -2.36 8.37 -14.45
C ALA A 244 -1.67 8.88 -13.16
N SER A 245 -1.04 10.07 -13.17
CA SER A 245 -0.34 10.63 -12.01
C SER A 245 -0.55 12.14 -11.89
N VAL A 246 -0.32 12.66 -10.69
CA VAL A 246 -0.35 14.12 -10.41
C VAL A 246 0.70 14.84 -11.23
N GLU A 247 1.92 14.29 -11.32
CA GLU A 247 3.03 14.87 -12.07
C GLU A 247 2.67 15.09 -13.55
N THR A 248 2.06 14.06 -14.17
CA THR A 248 1.60 14.17 -15.56
C THR A 248 0.51 15.23 -15.70
N SER A 249 -0.38 15.37 -14.71
CA SER A 249 -1.43 16.38 -14.70
C SER A 249 -0.84 17.79 -14.62
N GLU A 250 0.15 17.99 -13.74
CA GLU A 250 0.85 19.27 -13.61
C GLU A 250 1.64 19.63 -14.85
N LEU A 251 2.34 18.64 -15.45
CA LEU A 251 3.07 18.84 -16.70
C LEU A 251 2.14 19.28 -17.83
N LEU A 252 1.03 18.59 -18.06
CA LEU A 252 0.05 18.96 -19.09
C LEU A 252 -0.58 20.32 -18.81
N SER A 253 -0.78 20.68 -17.54
CA SER A 253 -1.31 22.00 -17.16
C SER A 253 -0.32 23.13 -17.48
N GLN A 254 0.98 22.89 -17.38
CA GLN A 254 2.03 23.86 -17.72
C GLN A 254 2.21 24.01 -19.23
N MET A 255 2.06 22.95 -20.01
CA MET A 255 2.09 22.96 -21.48
C MET A 255 0.87 23.67 -22.05
#